data_4e101c3861fa7edad93a2063b0a7ad6a
#
_entry.id   4e101c3861fa7edad93a2063b0a7ad6a
#
_cell.length_a   1.000
_cell.length_b   1.000
_cell.length_c   1.000
_cell.angle_alpha   90.00
_cell.angle_beta   90.00
_cell.angle_gamma   90.00
#
_symmetry.space_group_name_H-M   'P 1'
#
loop_
_entity.id
_entity.type
_entity.pdbx_description
1 polymer ?
#
loop_
_entity_poly.entity_id
_entity_poly.type
_entity_poly.pdbx_seq_one_letter_code
_entity_poly.pdbx_strand_id
1 'polypeptide(L)'
;MMSLSDFEPFLPWLAGLLAILGLALLVGSIRNLIRMLKASELARLPLREEQTLNFSEAGPVVLCMEGPMLSRRFAHLSFALQTEFGEDVPGSKHWFRGKSSGFSKARIQLQTHRLPHPGRYRLRIESLGEPQPNDAEHAIVFTKPHLAATVGYILSILLASWLLIGGIVICALTA
;
A
#
# COMPACT_ATOMS: atom_id res chain seq x y z
N MET A 1 -7.92 -0.13 -51.03
CA MET A 1 -8.17 -0.98 -49.86
C MET A 1 -6.88 -1.69 -49.57
N MET A 2 -6.18 -1.34 -48.50
CA MET A 2 -4.98 -2.08 -48.06
C MET A 2 -5.44 -3.48 -47.62
N SER A 3 -4.81 -4.50 -48.16
CA SER A 3 -5.09 -5.89 -47.79
C SER A 3 -4.43 -6.22 -46.47
N LEU A 4 -5.04 -7.10 -45.65
CA LEU A 4 -4.42 -7.60 -44.42
C LEU A 4 -3.06 -8.26 -44.65
N SER A 5 -2.82 -8.81 -45.83
CA SER A 5 -1.54 -9.38 -46.25
C SER A 5 -0.38 -8.37 -46.38
N ASP A 6 -0.71 -7.07 -46.56
CA ASP A 6 0.30 -6.02 -46.64
C ASP A 6 0.95 -5.71 -45.27
N PHE A 7 0.32 -6.15 -44.15
CA PHE A 7 0.79 -5.96 -42.80
C PHE A 7 1.58 -7.14 -42.21
N GLU A 8 1.55 -8.31 -42.85
CA GLU A 8 2.25 -9.52 -42.35
C GLU A 8 3.75 -9.29 -42.09
N PRO A 9 4.55 -8.62 -42.95
CA PRO A 9 5.96 -8.44 -42.71
C PRO A 9 6.29 -7.49 -41.55
N PHE A 10 5.32 -6.63 -41.15
CA PHE A 10 5.49 -5.68 -40.06
C PHE A 10 5.04 -6.22 -38.71
N LEU A 11 4.27 -7.33 -38.70
CA LEU A 11 3.67 -7.91 -37.50
C LEU A 11 4.71 -8.27 -36.42
N PRO A 12 5.83 -8.96 -36.73
CA PRO A 12 6.82 -9.31 -35.73
C PRO A 12 7.52 -8.09 -35.12
N TRP A 13 7.76 -7.06 -35.94
CA TRP A 13 8.37 -5.80 -35.46
C TRP A 13 7.43 -5.06 -34.52
N LEU A 14 6.14 -4.98 -34.84
CA LEU A 14 5.11 -4.36 -34.01
C LEU A 14 4.94 -5.12 -32.71
N ALA A 15 4.92 -6.46 -32.78
CA ALA A 15 4.84 -7.34 -31.62
C ALA A 15 6.05 -7.19 -30.67
N GLY A 16 7.25 -7.12 -31.24
CA GLY A 16 8.47 -6.85 -30.47
C GLY A 16 8.44 -5.49 -29.78
N LEU A 17 7.96 -4.46 -30.47
CA LEU A 17 7.83 -3.13 -29.91
C LEU A 17 6.79 -3.08 -28.78
N LEU A 18 5.66 -3.78 -28.92
CA LEU A 18 4.65 -3.93 -27.89
C LEU A 18 5.20 -4.67 -26.66
N ALA A 19 6.00 -5.72 -26.86
CA ALA A 19 6.63 -6.46 -25.77
C ALA A 19 7.62 -5.56 -24.99
N ILE A 20 8.46 -4.79 -25.69
CA ILE A 20 9.39 -3.86 -25.05
C ILE A 20 8.64 -2.77 -24.28
N LEU A 21 7.59 -2.19 -24.87
CA LEU A 21 6.75 -1.19 -24.21
C LEU A 21 6.07 -1.78 -22.96
N GLY A 22 5.52 -2.99 -23.08
CA GLY A 22 4.91 -3.72 -21.96
C GLY A 22 5.90 -3.93 -20.81
N LEU A 23 7.12 -4.35 -21.12
CA LEU A 23 8.19 -4.53 -20.13
C LEU A 23 8.57 -3.21 -19.44
N ALA A 24 8.75 -2.15 -20.20
CA ALA A 24 9.10 -0.84 -19.67
C ALA A 24 8.00 -0.30 -18.73
N LEU A 25 6.73 -0.40 -19.15
CA LEU A 25 5.58 -0.01 -18.34
C LEU A 25 5.44 -0.87 -17.07
N LEU A 26 5.69 -2.17 -17.18
CA LEU A 26 5.64 -3.10 -16.04
C LEU A 26 6.67 -2.73 -14.98
N VAL A 27 7.94 -2.60 -15.38
CA VAL A 27 9.02 -2.21 -14.48
C VAL A 27 8.78 -0.82 -13.87
N GLY A 28 8.36 0.14 -14.69
CA GLY A 28 8.04 1.50 -14.25
C GLY A 28 6.91 1.52 -13.22
N SER A 29 5.82 0.81 -13.48
CA SER A 29 4.65 0.73 -12.59
C SER A 29 5.00 0.08 -11.26
N ILE A 30 5.76 -1.03 -11.26
CA ILE A 30 6.21 -1.70 -10.03
C ILE A 30 7.12 -0.77 -9.21
N ARG A 31 8.10 -0.13 -9.83
CA ARG A 31 9.01 0.80 -9.14
C ARG A 31 8.27 1.97 -8.52
N ASN A 32 7.33 2.56 -9.26
CA ASN A 32 6.54 3.69 -8.77
C ASN A 32 5.57 3.28 -7.65
N LEU A 33 4.95 2.10 -7.75
CA LEU A 33 4.13 1.54 -6.69
C LEU A 33 4.93 1.37 -5.38
N ILE A 34 6.12 0.75 -5.46
CA ILE A 34 6.98 0.56 -4.28
C ILE A 34 7.39 1.91 -3.69
N ARG A 35 7.76 2.88 -4.53
CA ARG A 35 8.14 4.23 -4.09
C ARG A 35 6.97 4.93 -3.41
N MET A 36 5.78 4.86 -3.99
CA MET A 36 4.57 5.46 -3.44
C MET A 36 4.20 4.83 -2.09
N LEU A 37 4.24 3.50 -1.97
CA LEU A 37 3.98 2.80 -0.71
C LEU A 37 4.95 3.21 0.40
N LYS A 38 6.24 3.32 0.09
CA LYS A 38 7.25 3.81 1.05
C LYS A 38 7.02 5.27 1.44
N ALA A 39 6.70 6.12 0.48
CA ALA A 39 6.44 7.54 0.72
C ALA A 39 5.12 7.80 1.46
N SER A 40 4.19 6.85 1.44
CA SER A 40 2.92 6.98 2.17
C SER A 40 3.06 6.73 3.68
N GLU A 41 4.15 6.14 4.14
CA GLU A 41 4.40 5.90 5.57
C GLU A 41 4.78 7.21 6.25
N LEU A 42 3.94 7.65 7.20
CA LEU A 42 4.11 8.92 7.93
C LEU A 42 4.87 8.72 9.24
N ALA A 43 4.56 7.64 9.95
CA ALA A 43 5.19 7.31 11.21
C ALA A 43 5.12 5.81 11.46
N ARG A 44 6.18 5.28 12.10
CA ARG A 44 6.27 3.89 12.55
C ARG A 44 6.60 3.90 14.03
N LEU A 45 5.79 3.25 14.82
CA LEU A 45 5.86 3.24 16.28
C LEU A 45 5.94 1.79 16.78
N PRO A 46 6.70 1.52 17.84
CA PRO A 46 6.69 0.23 18.52
C PRO A 46 5.33 0.03 19.22
N LEU A 47 5.04 -1.19 19.65
CA LEU A 47 3.83 -1.49 20.40
C LEU A 47 4.01 -1.09 21.87
N ARG A 48 3.52 0.10 22.25
CA ARG A 48 3.55 0.65 23.62
C ARG A 48 2.24 1.32 23.95
N GLU A 49 1.87 1.32 25.23
CA GLU A 49 0.56 1.84 25.71
C GLU A 49 0.32 3.31 25.35
N GLU A 50 1.36 4.14 25.48
CA GLU A 50 1.25 5.56 25.19
C GLU A 50 2.47 6.04 24.43
N GLN A 51 2.24 6.82 23.36
CA GLN A 51 3.29 7.34 22.49
C GLN A 51 2.89 8.67 21.91
N THR A 52 3.88 9.55 21.80
CA THR A 52 3.72 10.85 21.16
C THR A 52 4.30 10.80 19.75
N LEU A 53 3.58 11.36 18.79
CA LEU A 53 3.99 11.44 17.39
C LEU A 53 3.71 12.85 16.86
N ASN A 54 4.47 13.26 15.87
CA ASN A 54 4.33 14.56 15.25
C ASN A 54 3.96 14.39 13.77
N PHE A 55 2.85 15.00 13.37
CA PHE A 55 2.44 15.04 11.97
C PHE A 55 2.76 16.41 11.38
N SER A 56 3.45 16.41 10.25
CA SER A 56 3.81 17.64 9.53
C SER A 56 2.67 18.27 8.75
N GLU A 57 1.60 17.52 8.50
CA GLU A 57 0.47 17.94 7.68
C GLU A 57 -0.86 17.55 8.33
N ALA A 58 -1.87 18.41 8.15
CA ALA A 58 -3.26 18.07 8.44
C ALA A 58 -3.84 17.15 7.35
N GLY A 59 -4.91 16.43 7.68
CA GLY A 59 -5.60 15.61 6.68
C GLY A 59 -5.87 14.17 7.13
N PRO A 60 -6.31 13.31 6.21
CA PRO A 60 -6.64 11.94 6.54
C PRO A 60 -5.37 11.10 6.72
N VAL A 61 -5.34 10.35 7.83
CA VAL A 61 -4.29 9.37 8.14
C VAL A 61 -4.92 8.03 8.47
N VAL A 62 -4.29 6.96 8.01
CA VAL A 62 -4.74 5.59 8.25
C VAL A 62 -3.83 4.96 9.29
N LEU A 63 -4.41 4.51 10.39
CA LEU A 63 -3.74 3.74 11.41
C LEU A 63 -3.74 2.27 10.99
N CYS A 64 -2.56 1.71 10.85
CA CYS A 64 -2.33 0.32 10.47
C CYS A 64 -1.57 -0.42 11.57
N MET A 65 -1.84 -1.69 11.70
CA MET A 65 -1.00 -2.63 12.46
C MET A 65 -0.12 -3.42 11.51
N GLU A 66 1.13 -3.62 11.88
CA GLU A 66 2.07 -4.48 11.18
C GLU A 66 2.65 -5.52 12.14
N GLY A 67 2.66 -6.78 11.73
CA GLY A 67 3.21 -7.87 12.53
C GLY A 67 3.22 -9.19 11.77
N PRO A 68 3.65 -10.29 12.40
CA PRO A 68 3.61 -11.63 11.83
C PRO A 68 2.21 -12.02 11.38
N MET A 69 2.09 -12.76 10.27
CA MET A 69 0.82 -13.03 9.58
C MET A 69 -0.27 -13.66 10.44
N LEU A 70 0.08 -14.44 11.46
CA LEU A 70 -0.85 -15.17 12.32
C LEU A 70 -0.87 -14.65 13.75
N SER A 71 -0.29 -13.48 14.01
CA SER A 71 -0.27 -12.92 15.35
C SER A 71 -1.67 -12.51 15.82
N ARG A 72 -2.02 -12.92 17.05
CA ARG A 72 -3.22 -12.48 17.76
C ARG A 72 -2.97 -11.32 18.71
N ARG A 73 -1.73 -10.78 18.75
CA ARG A 73 -1.32 -9.73 19.69
C ARG A 73 -2.19 -8.46 19.61
N PHE A 74 -2.75 -8.21 18.45
CA PHE A 74 -3.62 -7.06 18.22
C PHE A 74 -5.11 -7.34 18.46
N ALA A 75 -5.46 -8.58 18.81
CA ALA A 75 -6.83 -8.91 19.15
C ALA A 75 -7.22 -8.17 20.44
N HIS A 76 -8.37 -7.53 20.42
CA HIS A 76 -8.92 -6.79 21.57
C HIS A 76 -8.26 -5.45 21.92
N LEU A 77 -7.27 -4.98 21.13
CA LEU A 77 -6.70 -3.66 21.35
C LEU A 77 -7.67 -2.56 20.87
N SER A 78 -7.77 -1.50 21.68
CA SER A 78 -8.42 -0.25 21.31
C SER A 78 -7.37 0.84 21.11
N PHE A 79 -7.61 1.71 20.13
CA PHE A 79 -6.70 2.78 19.78
C PHE A 79 -7.43 4.11 19.87
N ALA A 80 -6.89 5.02 20.67
CA ALA A 80 -7.35 6.39 20.79
C ALA A 80 -6.24 7.34 20.33
N LEU A 81 -6.58 8.25 19.42
CA LEU A 81 -5.69 9.30 18.98
C LEU A 81 -6.19 10.62 19.55
N GLN A 82 -5.32 11.34 20.26
CA GLN A 82 -5.64 12.62 20.90
C GLN A 82 -4.72 13.72 20.38
N THR A 83 -5.23 14.93 20.33
CA THR A 83 -4.42 16.13 20.11
C THR A 83 -3.51 16.40 21.30
N GLU A 84 -2.56 17.31 21.17
CA GLU A 84 -1.70 17.79 22.27
C GLU A 84 -2.54 18.38 23.43
N PHE A 85 -3.73 18.89 23.14
CA PHE A 85 -4.66 19.48 24.11
C PHE A 85 -5.58 18.45 24.79
N GLY A 86 -5.42 17.16 24.45
CA GLY A 86 -6.23 16.07 25.00
C GLY A 86 -7.59 15.86 24.33
N GLU A 87 -7.84 16.52 23.20
CA GLU A 87 -9.06 16.33 22.42
C GLU A 87 -8.97 15.03 21.62
N ASP A 88 -10.00 14.20 21.68
CA ASP A 88 -10.07 12.97 20.90
C ASP A 88 -10.26 13.25 19.42
N VAL A 89 -9.42 12.65 18.59
CA VAL A 89 -9.58 12.65 17.14
C VAL A 89 -10.38 11.42 16.72
N PRO A 90 -11.64 11.59 16.30
CA PRO A 90 -12.50 10.45 16.00
C PRO A 90 -11.93 9.61 14.86
N GLY A 91 -11.88 8.31 15.07
CA GLY A 91 -11.47 7.32 14.06
C GLY A 91 -12.68 6.66 13.42
N SER A 92 -12.77 6.67 12.10
CA SER A 92 -13.73 5.86 11.39
C SER A 92 -13.19 4.45 11.18
N LYS A 93 -13.91 3.45 11.71
CA LYS A 93 -13.57 2.03 11.52
C LYS A 93 -13.93 1.63 10.09
N HIS A 94 -12.99 1.08 9.36
CA HIS A 94 -13.28 0.52 8.05
C HIS A 94 -13.95 -0.85 8.18
N TRP A 95 -15.11 -1.01 7.54
CA TRP A 95 -15.77 -2.31 7.40
C TRP A 95 -14.90 -3.28 6.57
N PHE A 96 -14.27 -2.77 5.51
CA PHE A 96 -13.25 -3.48 4.75
C PHE A 96 -11.88 -3.20 5.34
N ARG A 97 -11.36 -4.14 6.11
CA ARG A 97 -9.98 -4.12 6.58
C ARG A 97 -9.06 -4.46 5.42
N GLY A 98 -8.53 -3.45 4.75
CA GLY A 98 -7.51 -3.63 3.73
C GLY A 98 -6.34 -4.42 4.34
N LYS A 99 -6.14 -5.65 3.88
CA LYS A 99 -5.03 -6.50 4.32
C LYS A 99 -3.97 -6.49 3.22
N SER A 100 -2.81 -5.93 3.52
CA SER A 100 -1.63 -6.03 2.68
C SER A 100 -0.65 -6.98 3.36
N SER A 101 -0.30 -8.06 2.71
CA SER A 101 0.67 -9.02 3.24
C SER A 101 1.92 -9.04 2.35
N GLY A 102 3.09 -8.85 2.97
CA GLY A 102 4.37 -9.22 2.38
C GLY A 102 4.69 -10.69 2.68
N PHE A 103 5.90 -11.13 2.32
CA PHE A 103 6.32 -12.53 2.52
C PHE A 103 6.34 -12.98 3.99
N SER A 104 6.55 -12.09 4.95
CA SER A 104 6.68 -12.42 6.38
C SER A 104 5.83 -11.58 7.31
N LYS A 105 5.36 -10.41 6.88
CA LYS A 105 4.59 -9.48 7.70
C LYS A 105 3.28 -9.12 7.04
N ALA A 106 2.23 -9.05 7.84
CA ALA A 106 0.92 -8.56 7.41
C ALA A 106 0.71 -7.16 7.97
N ARG A 107 0.21 -6.25 7.12
CA ARG A 107 -0.26 -4.92 7.52
C ARG A 107 -1.77 -4.88 7.38
N ILE A 108 -2.47 -4.52 8.43
CA ILE A 108 -3.93 -4.46 8.49
C ILE A 108 -4.32 -3.03 8.83
N GLN A 109 -5.18 -2.44 8.02
CA GLN A 109 -5.78 -1.13 8.28
C GLN A 109 -6.86 -1.26 9.35
N LEU A 110 -6.83 -0.40 10.36
CA LEU A 110 -7.77 -0.41 11.48
C LEU A 110 -8.77 0.72 11.40
N GLN A 111 -8.25 1.93 11.38
CA GLN A 111 -9.04 3.16 11.49
C GLN A 111 -8.44 4.24 10.59
N THR A 112 -9.30 5.14 10.11
CA THR A 112 -8.87 6.39 9.49
C THR A 112 -9.25 7.53 10.42
N HIS A 113 -8.28 8.37 10.73
CA HIS A 113 -8.45 9.60 11.48
C HIS A 113 -8.28 10.79 10.54
N ARG A 114 -8.99 11.86 10.80
CA ARG A 114 -8.79 13.13 10.08
C ARG A 114 -8.17 14.13 11.04
N LEU A 115 -6.88 14.40 10.83
CA LEU A 115 -6.13 15.35 11.64
C LEU A 115 -6.62 16.77 11.34
N PRO A 116 -7.07 17.54 12.34
CA PRO A 116 -7.55 18.91 12.15
C PRO A 116 -6.41 19.88 11.81
N HIS A 117 -5.22 19.67 12.34
CA HIS A 117 -4.04 20.52 12.14
C HIS A 117 -2.75 19.69 12.18
N PRO A 118 -1.62 20.18 11.64
CA PRO A 118 -0.30 19.61 11.91
C PRO A 118 0.09 19.85 13.36
N GLY A 119 0.92 18.96 13.93
CA GLY A 119 1.38 19.11 15.31
C GLY A 119 1.56 17.79 16.03
N ARG A 120 1.65 17.88 17.36
CA ARG A 120 1.82 16.73 18.24
C ARG A 120 0.49 16.05 18.51
N TYR A 121 0.53 14.72 18.49
CA TYR A 121 -0.59 13.86 18.82
C TYR A 121 -0.12 12.78 19.78
N ARG A 122 -1.04 12.31 20.61
CA ARG A 122 -0.82 11.21 21.55
C ARG A 122 -1.62 10.01 21.08
N LEU A 123 -0.95 8.90 20.81
CA LEU A 123 -1.59 7.61 20.58
C LEU A 123 -1.64 6.86 21.89
N ARG A 124 -2.82 6.44 22.29
CA ARG A 124 -3.06 5.57 23.44
C ARG A 124 -3.59 4.23 22.97
N ILE A 125 -2.99 3.15 23.46
CA ILE A 125 -3.38 1.77 23.16
C ILE A 125 -3.94 1.18 24.47
N GLU A 126 -5.20 0.80 24.44
CA GLU A 126 -5.87 0.19 25.58
C GLU A 126 -5.85 -1.33 25.45
N SER A 127 -5.87 -2.00 26.60
CA SER A 127 -5.86 -3.47 26.70
C SER A 127 -4.60 -4.14 26.14
N LEU A 128 -3.47 -3.44 26.11
CA LEU A 128 -2.20 -3.99 25.63
C LEU A 128 -1.70 -5.14 26.51
N GLY A 129 -1.96 -5.08 27.83
CA GLY A 129 -1.51 -6.08 28.79
C GLY A 129 0.01 -6.10 28.97
N GLU A 130 0.53 -7.16 29.54
CA GLU A 130 1.96 -7.28 29.80
C GLU A 130 2.81 -7.34 28.50
N PRO A 131 4.00 -6.73 28.53
CA PRO A 131 4.95 -6.80 27.40
C PRO A 131 5.30 -8.25 27.05
N GLN A 132 5.29 -8.57 25.77
CA GLN A 132 5.64 -9.90 25.27
C GLN A 132 6.96 -9.86 24.49
N PRO A 133 7.75 -10.95 24.50
CA PRO A 133 9.02 -11.00 23.77
C PRO A 133 8.90 -10.68 22.28
N ASN A 134 7.73 -10.97 21.69
CA ASN A 134 7.47 -10.76 20.25
C ASN A 134 6.96 -9.35 19.94
N ASP A 135 6.83 -8.47 20.93
CA ASP A 135 6.33 -7.10 20.71
C ASP A 135 7.26 -6.30 19.80
N ALA A 136 8.56 -6.64 19.74
CA ALA A 136 9.51 -6.05 18.81
C ALA A 136 9.21 -6.32 17.33
N GLU A 137 8.45 -7.39 17.03
CA GLU A 137 8.03 -7.72 15.66
C GLU A 137 6.75 -7.01 15.23
N HIS A 138 6.08 -6.35 16.19
CA HIS A 138 4.83 -5.64 16.00
C HIS A 138 5.07 -4.13 15.95
N ALA A 139 4.41 -3.47 15.02
CA ALA A 139 4.49 -2.02 14.88
C ALA A 139 3.11 -1.41 14.58
N ILE A 140 2.92 -0.20 15.05
CA ILE A 140 1.84 0.67 14.63
C ILE A 140 2.38 1.59 13.54
N VAL A 141 1.69 1.64 12.40
CA VAL A 141 2.13 2.42 11.25
C VAL A 141 1.02 3.38 10.84
N PHE A 142 1.34 4.64 10.77
CA PHE A 142 0.47 5.65 10.19
C PHE A 142 0.83 5.88 8.72
N THR A 143 -0.17 5.86 7.85
CA THR A 143 0.02 6.06 6.41
C THR A 143 -0.94 7.11 5.86
N LYS A 144 -0.53 7.79 4.78
CA LYS A 144 -1.49 8.54 3.95
C LYS A 144 -2.43 7.55 3.25
N PRO A 145 -3.72 7.89 3.07
CA PRO A 145 -4.61 7.06 2.26
C PRO A 145 -4.10 7.01 0.81
N HIS A 146 -3.88 5.81 0.30
CA HIS A 146 -3.28 5.57 -1.02
C HIS A 146 -4.04 4.53 -1.85
N LEU A 147 -5.27 4.17 -1.43
CA LEU A 147 -6.04 3.10 -2.06
C LEU A 147 -6.27 3.34 -3.56
N ALA A 148 -6.71 4.54 -3.94
CA ALA A 148 -6.99 4.87 -5.35
C ALA A 148 -5.72 4.80 -6.21
N ALA A 149 -4.60 5.32 -5.73
CA ALA A 149 -3.32 5.24 -6.43
C ALA A 149 -2.84 3.79 -6.55
N THR A 150 -2.99 2.98 -5.48
CA THR A 150 -2.65 1.55 -5.50
C THR A 150 -3.45 0.80 -6.57
N VAL A 151 -4.77 1.02 -6.64
CA VAL A 151 -5.62 0.42 -7.67
C VAL A 151 -5.18 0.83 -9.06
N GLY A 152 -4.86 2.11 -9.28
CA GLY A 152 -4.33 2.60 -10.56
C GLY A 152 -3.05 1.89 -11.00
N TYR A 153 -2.10 1.71 -10.09
CA TYR A 153 -0.86 0.95 -10.39
C TYR A 153 -1.12 -0.53 -10.65
N ILE A 154 -2.04 -1.18 -9.92
CA ILE A 154 -2.41 -2.57 -10.18
C ILE A 154 -2.99 -2.72 -11.59
N LEU A 155 -3.92 -1.85 -12.00
CA LEU A 155 -4.47 -1.86 -13.35
C LEU A 155 -3.40 -1.61 -14.41
N SER A 156 -2.47 -0.70 -14.15
CA SER A 156 -1.32 -0.45 -15.05
C SER A 156 -0.41 -1.67 -15.18
N ILE A 157 -0.14 -2.39 -14.09
CA ILE A 157 0.64 -3.63 -14.09
C ILE A 157 -0.07 -4.73 -14.89
N LEU A 158 -1.39 -4.88 -14.72
CA LEU A 158 -2.18 -5.83 -15.49
C LEU A 158 -2.12 -5.53 -17.00
N LEU A 159 -2.35 -4.28 -17.39
CA LEU A 159 -2.28 -3.85 -18.79
C LEU A 159 -0.88 -4.08 -19.37
N ALA A 160 0.17 -3.70 -18.64
CA ALA A 160 1.55 -3.90 -19.05
C ALA A 160 1.90 -5.38 -19.24
N SER A 161 1.38 -6.24 -18.36
CA SER A 161 1.55 -7.70 -18.46
C SER A 161 0.85 -8.26 -19.71
N TRP A 162 -0.35 -7.78 -20.03
CA TRP A 162 -1.06 -8.16 -21.25
C TRP A 162 -0.31 -7.77 -22.52
N LEU A 163 0.23 -6.54 -22.56
CA LEU A 163 1.04 -6.07 -23.69
C LEU A 163 2.32 -6.90 -23.85
N LEU A 164 3.00 -7.19 -22.76
CA LEU A 164 4.23 -7.99 -22.77
C LEU A 164 3.96 -9.42 -23.26
N ILE A 165 2.98 -10.11 -22.65
CA ILE A 165 2.66 -11.49 -23.00
C ILE A 165 2.12 -11.57 -24.43
N GLY A 166 1.19 -10.67 -24.80
CA GLY A 166 0.62 -10.61 -26.14
C GLY A 166 1.69 -10.36 -27.20
N GLY A 167 2.59 -9.41 -26.96
CA GLY A 167 3.71 -9.15 -27.85
C GLY A 167 4.64 -10.36 -28.04
N ILE A 168 4.99 -11.06 -26.94
CA ILE A 168 5.81 -12.26 -27.02
C ILE A 168 5.11 -13.38 -27.80
N VAL A 169 3.82 -13.64 -27.50
CA VAL A 169 3.04 -14.67 -28.19
C VAL A 169 2.93 -14.42 -29.69
N ILE A 170 2.61 -13.16 -30.09
CA ILE A 170 2.54 -12.79 -31.50
C ILE A 170 3.92 -12.98 -32.18
N CYS A 171 4.99 -12.52 -31.56
CA CYS A 171 6.35 -12.72 -32.06
C CYS A 171 6.68 -14.20 -32.27
N ALA A 172 6.32 -15.07 -31.33
CA ALA A 172 6.58 -16.49 -31.41
C ALA A 172 5.73 -17.22 -32.48
N LEU A 173 4.53 -16.68 -32.80
CA LEU A 173 3.66 -17.25 -33.85
C LEU A 173 4.03 -16.78 -35.25
N THR A 174 4.77 -15.67 -35.39
CA THR A 174 5.17 -15.06 -36.67
C THR A 174 6.65 -15.27 -37.03
N ALA A 175 7.44 -15.87 -36.11
CA ALA A 175 8.81 -16.28 -36.33
C ALA A 175 8.89 -17.68 -36.95
#